data_de3bbce82987eb81d6915ee26ed7b357
#
_entry.id   de3bbce82987eb81d6915ee26ed7b357
#
_cell.length_a   1.000
_cell.length_b   1.000
_cell.length_c   1.000
_cell.angle_alpha   90.00
_cell.angle_beta   90.00
_cell.angle_gamma   90.00
#
_symmetry.space_group_name_H-M   'P 1'
#
loop_
_entity.id
_entity.type
_entity.pdbx_description
1 polymer ?
#
loop_
_entity_poly.entity_id
_entity_poly.type
_entity_poly.pdbx_seq_one_letter_code
_entity_poly.pdbx_strand_id
1 'polypeptide(L)'
;MATQEQIKALKVDENVFELVEDTELEYLVHFAAPFTGADKCVIPKGTAFAPHSSMRGDALYMHFVDGDREALFARMEAQVKDKYEDLFTRLQGFSFFITEEQLKTLPLKFRNGSAERLLEIMWQLRSPVYPIFP
;
A
#
# COMPACT_ATOMS: atom_id res chain seq x y z
N MET A 1 13.66 -7.40 -16.69
CA MET A 1 12.35 -7.25 -16.07
C MET A 1 11.80 -8.61 -15.64
N ALA A 2 11.21 -8.70 -14.48
CA ALA A 2 10.66 -9.96 -13.99
C ALA A 2 9.44 -10.38 -14.82
N THR A 3 9.33 -11.68 -15.10
CA THR A 3 8.17 -12.25 -15.79
C THR A 3 7.01 -12.38 -14.80
N GLN A 4 5.80 -12.59 -15.33
CA GLN A 4 4.64 -12.83 -14.49
C GLN A 4 4.80 -14.09 -13.63
N GLU A 5 5.45 -15.11 -14.15
CA GLU A 5 5.72 -16.32 -13.40
C GLU A 5 6.69 -16.08 -12.25
N GLN A 6 7.73 -15.29 -12.51
CA GLN A 6 8.68 -14.91 -11.47
C GLN A 6 8.03 -14.10 -10.38
N ILE A 7 7.16 -13.16 -10.74
CA ILE A 7 6.43 -12.35 -9.78
C ILE A 7 5.50 -13.22 -8.93
N LYS A 8 4.78 -14.16 -9.54
CA LYS A 8 3.92 -15.10 -8.81
C LYS A 8 4.72 -15.95 -7.83
N ALA A 9 5.92 -16.36 -8.22
CA ALA A 9 6.78 -17.17 -7.36
C ALA A 9 7.23 -16.45 -6.11
N LEU A 10 7.19 -15.11 -6.10
CA LEU A 10 7.54 -14.31 -4.92
C LEU A 10 6.48 -14.40 -3.83
N LYS A 11 5.27 -14.78 -4.19
CA LYS A 11 4.15 -14.92 -3.24
C LYS A 11 3.96 -13.67 -2.38
N VAL A 12 3.97 -12.54 -3.04
CA VAL A 12 3.93 -11.22 -2.39
C VAL A 12 2.71 -11.08 -1.48
N ASP A 13 1.55 -11.51 -1.95
CA ASP A 13 0.27 -11.41 -1.25
C ASP A 13 0.12 -12.34 -0.05
N GLU A 14 1.06 -13.24 0.16
CA GLU A 14 1.06 -14.11 1.35
C GLU A 14 1.60 -13.39 2.57
N ASN A 15 2.25 -12.24 2.40
CA ASN A 15 2.75 -11.45 3.53
C ASN A 15 1.62 -10.57 4.04
N VAL A 16 1.19 -10.81 5.27
CA VAL A 16 0.12 -10.04 5.91
C VAL A 16 0.64 -9.42 7.18
N PHE A 17 0.47 -8.13 7.32
CA PHE A 17 0.90 -7.41 8.53
C PHE A 17 -0.19 -6.48 9.03
N GLU A 18 -0.18 -6.23 10.34
CA GLU A 18 -1.12 -5.35 10.99
C GLU A 18 -0.43 -4.26 11.79
N LEU A 19 -1.12 -3.16 11.97
CA LEU A 19 -0.65 -2.07 12.82
C LEU A 19 -0.90 -2.45 14.28
N VAL A 20 0.12 -2.30 15.13
CA VAL A 20 0.00 -2.60 16.55
C VAL A 20 -0.43 -1.40 17.38
N GLU A 21 -0.53 -0.24 16.76
CA GLU A 21 -1.06 0.98 17.35
C GLU A 21 -1.64 1.87 16.25
N ASP A 22 -2.45 2.85 16.63
CA ASP A 22 -3.00 3.82 15.68
C ASP A 22 -1.85 4.54 14.99
N THR A 23 -1.85 4.55 13.67
CA THR A 23 -0.72 5.04 12.87
C THR A 23 -1.19 5.92 11.73
N GLU A 24 -0.59 7.10 11.61
CA GLU A 24 -0.87 7.96 10.48
C GLU A 24 -0.18 7.43 9.23
N LEU A 25 -0.95 7.20 8.17
CA LEU A 25 -0.44 6.75 6.88
C LEU A 25 -0.90 7.68 5.77
N GLU A 26 -0.04 7.84 4.78
CA GLU A 26 -0.39 8.54 3.55
C GLU A 26 -1.09 7.58 2.60
N TYR A 27 -2.08 8.09 1.88
CA TYR A 27 -2.79 7.33 0.87
C TYR A 27 -2.98 8.18 -0.39
N LEU A 28 -3.13 7.50 -1.52
CA LEU A 28 -3.43 8.15 -2.79
C LEU A 28 -4.93 8.18 -3.01
N VAL A 29 -5.40 9.29 -3.57
CA VAL A 29 -6.80 9.48 -3.94
C VAL A 29 -6.88 9.44 -5.44
N HIS A 30 -7.64 8.51 -5.99
CA HIS A 30 -7.82 8.37 -7.43
C HIS A 30 -9.13 8.99 -7.86
N PHE A 31 -9.02 9.96 -8.77
CA PHE A 31 -10.17 10.57 -9.43
C PHE A 31 -10.19 10.12 -10.88
N ALA A 32 -11.28 10.41 -11.59
CA ALA A 32 -11.32 10.16 -13.03
C ALA A 32 -10.13 10.86 -13.69
N ALA A 33 -9.42 10.11 -14.55
CA ALA A 33 -8.17 10.56 -15.14
C ALA A 33 -8.25 11.99 -15.71
N PRO A 34 -7.17 12.75 -15.60
CA PRO A 34 -5.82 12.37 -15.16
C PRO A 34 -5.51 12.74 -13.70
N PHE A 35 -6.51 12.94 -12.87
CA PHE A 35 -6.32 13.49 -11.54
C PHE A 35 -5.96 12.46 -10.49
N THR A 36 -4.96 12.78 -9.68
CA THR A 36 -4.57 11.98 -8.51
C THR A 36 -4.18 12.95 -7.40
N GLY A 37 -4.65 12.67 -6.20
CA GLY A 37 -4.30 13.45 -5.02
C GLY A 37 -3.65 12.56 -3.96
N ALA A 38 -3.27 13.17 -2.85
CA ALA A 38 -2.72 12.46 -1.70
C ALA A 38 -3.19 13.12 -0.42
N ASP A 39 -3.36 12.33 0.61
CA ASP A 39 -3.73 12.82 1.93
C ASP A 39 -3.23 11.84 2.99
N LYS A 40 -3.44 12.18 4.27
CA LYS A 40 -3.04 11.35 5.39
C LYS A 40 -4.23 11.06 6.28
N CYS A 41 -4.24 9.88 6.88
CA CYS A 41 -5.30 9.47 7.80
C CYS A 41 -4.72 8.59 8.89
N VAL A 42 -5.25 8.71 10.10
CA VAL A 42 -4.87 7.80 11.18
C VAL A 42 -5.59 6.48 10.96
N ILE A 43 -4.81 5.43 10.78
CA ILE A 43 -5.30 4.09 10.56
C ILE A 43 -5.36 3.38 11.91
N PRO A 44 -6.50 2.82 12.30
CA PRO A 44 -6.65 2.20 13.60
C PRO A 44 -5.75 0.99 13.84
N LYS A 45 -5.36 0.81 15.08
CA LYS A 45 -4.70 -0.42 15.55
C LYS A 45 -5.51 -1.64 15.10
N GLY A 46 -4.83 -2.68 14.66
CA GLY A 46 -5.46 -3.91 14.22
C GLY A 46 -5.83 -3.96 12.75
N THR A 47 -5.74 -2.83 12.04
CA THR A 47 -5.93 -2.82 10.61
C THR A 47 -4.79 -3.57 9.95
N ALA A 48 -5.12 -4.49 9.06
CA ALA A 48 -4.14 -5.34 8.40
C ALA A 48 -4.15 -5.16 6.90
N PHE A 49 -2.97 -5.30 6.31
CA PHE A 49 -2.74 -5.14 4.88
C PHE A 49 -1.92 -6.30 4.33
N ALA A 50 -2.08 -6.54 3.04
CA ALA A 50 -1.19 -7.40 2.27
C ALA A 50 -0.72 -6.65 1.03
N PRO A 51 0.53 -6.84 0.61
CA PRO A 51 1.03 -6.13 -0.55
C PRO A 51 0.55 -6.71 -1.87
N HIS A 52 0.48 -5.84 -2.87
CA HIS A 52 0.36 -6.24 -4.26
C HIS A 52 1.76 -6.38 -4.86
N SER A 53 1.86 -7.07 -5.99
CA SER A 53 3.13 -7.21 -6.69
C SER A 53 3.46 -6.02 -7.59
N SER A 54 2.96 -4.84 -7.26
CA SER A 54 3.24 -3.63 -8.04
C SER A 54 3.84 -2.53 -7.17
N MET A 55 4.73 -1.75 -7.79
CA MET A 55 5.46 -0.68 -7.14
C MET A 55 5.05 0.68 -7.71
N ARG A 56 5.12 1.69 -6.85
CA ARG A 56 5.02 3.08 -7.25
C ARG A 56 6.29 3.76 -6.75
N GLY A 57 7.27 3.96 -7.65
CA GLY A 57 8.58 4.42 -7.24
C GLY A 57 9.25 3.40 -6.33
N ASP A 58 9.56 3.80 -5.12
CA ASP A 58 10.19 2.94 -4.11
C ASP A 58 9.18 2.34 -3.11
N ALA A 59 7.90 2.50 -3.38
CA ALA A 59 6.84 2.02 -2.50
C ALA A 59 6.07 0.86 -3.11
N LEU A 60 5.67 -0.07 -2.27
CA LEU A 60 4.89 -1.23 -2.64
C LEU A 60 3.42 -0.95 -2.37
N TYR A 61 2.55 -1.19 -3.33
CA TYR A 61 1.11 -1.04 -3.11
C TYR A 61 0.60 -2.12 -2.16
N MET A 62 -0.41 -1.74 -1.37
CA MET A 62 -1.04 -2.64 -0.41
C MET A 62 -2.54 -2.65 -0.60
N HIS A 63 -3.17 -3.74 -0.22
CA HIS A 63 -4.62 -3.79 -0.12
C HIS A 63 -5.05 -4.14 1.30
N PHE A 64 -6.24 -3.71 1.64
CA PHE A 64 -6.85 -3.90 2.94
C PHE A 64 -7.26 -5.37 3.11
N VAL A 65 -6.89 -5.96 4.23
CA VAL A 65 -7.19 -7.36 4.53
C VAL A 65 -8.19 -7.49 5.68
N ASP A 66 -7.98 -6.73 6.75
CA ASP A 66 -8.78 -6.86 7.97
C ASP A 66 -8.86 -5.53 8.71
N GLY A 67 -9.99 -5.30 9.37
CA GLY A 67 -10.26 -4.10 10.13
C GLY A 67 -11.64 -3.51 9.75
N ASP A 68 -11.98 -2.36 10.32
CA ASP A 68 -13.23 -1.66 9.99
C ASP A 68 -13.05 -0.80 8.74
N ARG A 69 -13.11 -1.45 7.60
CA ARG A 69 -12.93 -0.82 6.30
C ARG A 69 -13.96 0.27 6.05
N GLU A 70 -15.21 0.02 6.42
CA GLU A 70 -16.30 0.94 6.17
C GLU A 70 -16.10 2.26 6.90
N ALA A 71 -15.78 2.20 8.19
CA ALA A 71 -15.51 3.39 8.98
C ALA A 71 -14.28 4.15 8.49
N LEU A 72 -13.22 3.43 8.13
CA LEU A 72 -11.99 4.01 7.61
C LEU A 72 -12.25 4.76 6.30
N PHE A 73 -12.92 4.11 5.37
CA PHE A 73 -13.19 4.71 4.06
C PHE A 73 -14.14 5.88 4.15
N ALA A 74 -15.11 5.84 5.09
CA ALA A 74 -16.00 6.98 5.34
C ALA A 74 -15.20 8.21 5.77
N ARG A 75 -14.21 8.04 6.64
CA ARG A 75 -13.33 9.14 7.06
C ARG A 75 -12.49 9.68 5.91
N MET A 76 -11.95 8.77 5.09
CA MET A 76 -11.15 9.16 3.92
C MET A 76 -11.98 9.93 2.91
N GLU A 77 -13.21 9.48 2.65
CA GLU A 77 -14.13 10.18 1.76
C GLU A 77 -14.48 11.57 2.27
N ALA A 78 -14.70 11.71 3.56
CA ALA A 78 -14.99 13.01 4.18
C ALA A 78 -13.82 13.97 4.03
N GLN A 79 -12.59 13.48 4.19
CA GLN A 79 -11.39 14.29 3.99
C GLN A 79 -11.25 14.72 2.53
N VAL A 80 -11.54 13.83 1.58
CA VAL A 80 -11.49 14.13 0.15
C VAL A 80 -12.53 15.18 -0.21
N LYS A 81 -13.74 15.05 0.32
CA LYS A 81 -14.80 16.02 0.08
C LYS A 81 -14.42 17.41 0.56
N ASP A 82 -13.76 17.48 1.70
CA ASP A 82 -13.31 18.76 2.28
C ASP A 82 -12.13 19.36 1.49
N LYS A 83 -11.14 18.54 1.15
CA LYS A 83 -9.90 19.00 0.53
C LYS A 83 -10.01 19.17 -0.99
N TYR A 84 -10.80 18.33 -1.64
CA TYR A 84 -10.94 18.28 -3.10
C TYR A 84 -12.39 18.41 -3.53
N GLU A 85 -13.07 19.41 -3.00
CA GLU A 85 -14.51 19.61 -3.23
C GLU A 85 -14.92 19.55 -4.70
N ASP A 86 -14.15 20.21 -5.57
CA ASP A 86 -14.44 20.26 -7.01
C ASP A 86 -14.27 18.94 -7.73
N LEU A 87 -13.49 18.03 -7.15
CA LEU A 87 -13.20 16.73 -7.74
C LEU A 87 -13.94 15.58 -7.08
N PHE A 88 -14.66 15.85 -5.99
CA PHE A 88 -15.28 14.78 -5.20
C PHE A 88 -16.20 13.87 -6.01
N THR A 89 -16.96 14.44 -6.94
CA THR A 89 -17.86 13.66 -7.79
C THR A 89 -17.13 12.72 -8.75
N ARG A 90 -15.82 12.90 -8.91
CA ARG A 90 -14.97 12.08 -9.79
C ARG A 90 -14.17 11.06 -9.02
N LEU A 91 -14.42 10.92 -7.72
CA LEU A 91 -13.69 9.98 -6.88
C LEU A 91 -13.91 8.54 -7.34
N GLN A 92 -12.82 7.81 -7.56
CA GLN A 92 -12.84 6.41 -7.98
C GLN A 92 -12.37 5.46 -6.88
N GLY A 93 -11.47 5.88 -6.03
CA GLY A 93 -10.98 5.04 -4.95
C GLY A 93 -9.70 5.54 -4.30
N PHE A 94 -9.15 4.68 -3.48
CA PHE A 94 -7.94 4.98 -2.70
C PHE A 94 -6.92 3.88 -2.88
N SER A 95 -5.65 4.22 -2.73
CA SER A 95 -4.56 3.25 -2.70
C SER A 95 -3.65 3.53 -1.52
N PHE A 96 -3.28 2.47 -0.81
CA PHE A 96 -2.25 2.53 0.21
C PHE A 96 -0.95 2.01 -0.36
N PHE A 97 0.17 2.45 0.22
CA PHE A 97 1.48 1.99 -0.17
C PHE A 97 2.42 2.02 1.03
N ILE A 98 3.47 1.23 0.97
CA ILE A 98 4.45 1.17 2.04
C ILE A 98 5.86 1.24 1.43
N THR A 99 6.69 2.08 2.03
CA THR A 99 8.09 2.24 1.60
C THR A 99 9.00 1.32 2.41
N GLU A 100 10.23 1.15 1.93
CA GLU A 100 11.25 0.42 2.65
C GLU A 100 11.49 1.01 4.05
N GLU A 101 11.56 2.33 4.15
CA GLU A 101 11.74 3.00 5.43
C GLU A 101 10.58 2.71 6.38
N GLN A 102 9.35 2.75 5.89
CA GLN A 102 8.18 2.47 6.70
C GLN A 102 8.18 1.03 7.22
N LEU A 103 8.62 0.07 6.41
CA LEU A 103 8.75 -1.32 6.87
C LEU A 103 9.70 -1.46 8.04
N LYS A 104 10.68 -0.57 8.14
CA LYS A 104 11.66 -0.57 9.23
C LYS A 104 11.22 0.21 10.46
N THR A 105 10.35 1.21 10.28
CA THR A 105 10.04 2.18 11.33
C THR A 105 8.61 2.11 11.87
N LEU A 106 7.65 1.60 11.09
CA LEU A 106 6.27 1.53 11.54
C LEU A 106 6.06 0.39 12.55
N PRO A 107 5.11 0.56 13.48
CA PRO A 107 4.80 -0.45 14.48
C PRO A 107 3.96 -1.57 13.86
N LEU A 108 4.62 -2.53 13.22
CA LEU A 108 3.97 -3.60 12.49
C LEU A 108 4.13 -4.95 13.18
N LYS A 109 3.10 -5.78 13.07
CA LYS A 109 3.14 -7.19 13.48
C LYS A 109 2.74 -8.03 12.27
N PHE A 110 3.62 -8.92 11.86
CA PHE A 110 3.32 -9.81 10.74
C PHE A 110 2.51 -11.00 11.19
N ARG A 111 1.36 -11.19 10.56
CA ARG A 111 0.54 -12.40 10.73
C ARG A 111 1.10 -13.54 9.91
N ASN A 112 1.71 -13.20 8.78
CA ASN A 112 2.38 -14.14 7.90
C ASN A 112 3.49 -13.38 7.17
N GLY A 113 4.61 -14.05 6.90
CA GLY A 113 5.76 -13.41 6.27
C GLY A 113 6.58 -12.59 7.26
N SER A 114 7.37 -11.66 6.75
CA SER A 114 8.25 -10.82 7.58
C SER A 114 8.61 -9.52 6.85
N ALA A 115 9.12 -8.55 7.61
CA ALA A 115 9.62 -7.31 7.03
C ALA A 115 10.82 -7.58 6.11
N GLU A 116 11.72 -8.47 6.52
CA GLU A 116 12.89 -8.85 5.71
C GLU A 116 12.45 -9.47 4.38
N ARG A 117 11.42 -10.31 4.42
CA ARG A 117 10.89 -10.95 3.21
C ARG A 117 10.31 -9.90 2.26
N LEU A 118 9.56 -8.93 2.79
CA LEU A 118 9.00 -7.85 1.96
C LEU A 118 10.08 -6.95 1.40
N LEU A 119 11.12 -6.63 2.16
CA LEU A 119 12.24 -5.84 1.67
C LEU A 119 12.94 -6.54 0.50
N GLU A 120 13.15 -7.84 0.60
CA GLU A 120 13.73 -8.65 -0.47
C GLU A 120 12.84 -8.62 -1.72
N ILE A 121 11.54 -8.79 -1.55
CA ILE A 121 10.57 -8.75 -2.64
C ILE A 121 10.57 -7.37 -3.32
N MET A 122 10.55 -6.30 -2.55
CA MET A 122 10.60 -4.94 -3.08
C MET A 122 11.86 -4.71 -3.91
N TRP A 123 12.99 -5.20 -3.41
CA TRP A 123 14.25 -5.09 -4.13
C TRP A 123 14.20 -5.81 -5.47
N GLN A 124 13.65 -7.03 -5.51
CA GLN A 124 13.53 -7.80 -6.74
C GLN A 124 12.56 -7.15 -7.74
N LEU A 125 11.45 -6.60 -7.27
CA LEU A 125 10.49 -5.93 -8.13
C LEU A 125 11.04 -4.63 -8.72
N ARG A 126 11.88 -3.94 -7.95
CA ARG A 126 12.44 -2.66 -8.33
C ARG A 126 13.67 -2.79 -9.22
N SER A 127 14.34 -3.93 -9.18
CA SER A 127 15.54 -4.22 -9.97
C SER A 127 15.17 -5.06 -11.18
N PRO A 128 14.68 -4.45 -12.22
CA PRO A 128 14.15 -5.20 -13.33
C PRO A 128 15.20 -5.95 -14.11
N VAL A 129 16.31 -5.82 -13.77
CA VAL A 129 17.26 -6.46 -14.46
C VAL A 129 17.87 -7.53 -14.04
N TYR A 130 17.69 -7.39 -13.48
CA TYR A 130 18.26 -8.18 -13.30
C TYR A 130 18.70 -8.88 -14.10
N PRO A 131 18.76 -9.02 -14.08
CA PRO A 131 19.34 -9.47 -14.53
C PRO A 131 19.65 -9.83 -15.43
N ILE A 132 19.85 -9.79 -15.56
CA ILE A 132 19.91 -10.13 -16.34
C ILE A 132 20.52 -9.96 -17.15
N PHE A 133 21.08 -9.65 -17.23
CA PHE A 133 21.60 -9.62 -18.07
C PHE A 133 22.30 -10.03 -18.32
N PRO A 134 22.28 -10.40 -18.70
CA PRO A 134 23.06 -10.99 -19.08
C PRO A 134 23.60 -10.73 -19.40
#